data_cec3f73304ff4182967c9c8d7e1543c5
#
_entry.id   cec3f73304ff4182967c9c8d7e1543c5
#
_cell.length_a   1.000
_cell.length_b   1.000
_cell.length_c   1.000
_cell.angle_alpha   90.00
_cell.angle_beta   90.00
_cell.angle_gamma   90.00
#
_symmetry.space_group_name_H-M   'P 1'
#
loop_
_entity.id
_entity.type
_entity.pdbx_description
1 polymer ?
#
loop_
_entity_poly.entity_id
_entity_poly.type
_entity_poly.pdbx_seq_one_letter_code
_entity_poly.pdbx_strand_id
1 'polypeptide(L)'
;AVSVADTATAVVPVYAKGYAVKHLPGNVRLVDIHDPQKEEGNTFRYALVPRGTKPAGIPADYTVIETPVKHVICMTSLQLSNFIRLDACDYVEGITSTRHLFNKEMNGRLKAGKTSKIGIEGNFDNEVIMSINPDVIFISPFKRGGYDAMRETGIPLVPHLGYKEMTPLGQAEWIKFIGMFIGREAEANARFAGIEKRYNELKELAAGVKKRPVVFSGEMRGGNWYAVGGKSFLAELFRDAGADYFLKDDPRSGGVTLDFETVYSRAESADYWRIVNSYDGIFSYDALKSLDPRYADFRAFREKGVIYCNMREKPFYESMPMQPELVLEDLIHAFHPDL
;
A
#
# COMPACT_ATOMS: atom_id res chain seq x y z
N ALA A 1 29.56 0.68 -19.67
CA ALA A 1 29.45 -0.45 -18.74
C ALA A 1 29.17 0.11 -17.36
N VAL A 2 28.01 -0.23 -16.79
CA VAL A 2 27.60 0.16 -15.44
C VAL A 2 28.48 -0.63 -14.47
N SER A 3 29.12 0.03 -13.51
CA SER A 3 29.95 -0.65 -12.53
C SER A 3 29.11 -1.55 -11.61
N VAL A 4 29.71 -2.59 -11.02
CA VAL A 4 29.00 -3.51 -10.10
C VAL A 4 28.43 -2.76 -8.89
N ALA A 5 29.08 -1.68 -8.44
CA ALA A 5 28.59 -0.82 -7.37
C ALA A 5 27.31 -0.04 -7.79
N ASP A 6 27.20 0.35 -9.05
CA ASP A 6 26.05 1.08 -9.56
C ASP A 6 24.81 0.20 -9.68
N THR A 7 24.95 -1.12 -9.91
CA THR A 7 23.81 -2.04 -9.98
C THR A 7 23.13 -2.26 -8.61
N ALA A 8 23.87 -2.24 -7.50
CA ALA A 8 23.31 -2.39 -6.16
C ALA A 8 22.44 -1.20 -5.74
N THR A 9 22.75 0.00 -6.23
CA THR A 9 22.06 1.25 -5.91
C THR A 9 21.09 1.71 -7.00
N ALA A 10 21.12 1.10 -8.17
CA ALA A 10 20.21 1.44 -9.26
C ALA A 10 18.78 1.00 -8.90
N VAL A 11 17.84 1.92 -9.01
CA VAL A 11 16.43 1.63 -8.79
C VAL A 11 15.73 1.44 -10.12
N VAL A 12 15.26 0.21 -10.35
CA VAL A 12 14.52 -0.15 -11.56
C VAL A 12 13.21 -0.83 -11.12
N PRO A 13 12.06 -0.16 -11.31
CA PRO A 13 10.78 -0.81 -11.01
C PRO A 13 10.47 -1.88 -12.07
N VAL A 14 10.15 -3.08 -11.60
CA VAL A 14 9.79 -4.22 -12.45
C VAL A 14 8.28 -4.48 -12.41
N TYR A 15 7.68 -4.39 -11.22
CA TYR A 15 6.25 -4.65 -10.97
C TYR A 15 5.46 -3.35 -10.82
N ALA A 16 6.03 -2.34 -10.18
CA ALA A 16 5.35 -1.07 -9.96
C ALA A 16 5.16 -0.35 -11.30
N LYS A 17 3.94 0.13 -11.55
CA LYS A 17 3.55 0.85 -12.76
C LYS A 17 3.44 2.35 -12.53
N GLY A 18 3.38 2.79 -11.27
CA GLY A 18 3.13 4.18 -10.91
C GLY A 18 4.36 5.08 -10.91
N TYR A 19 5.57 4.53 -11.03
CA TYR A 19 6.77 5.36 -11.17
C TYR A 19 7.79 4.74 -12.13
N ALA A 20 8.57 5.61 -12.77
CA ALA A 20 9.67 5.25 -13.64
C ALA A 20 10.90 6.07 -13.24
N VAL A 21 12.09 5.49 -13.41
CA VAL A 21 13.35 6.12 -13.01
C VAL A 21 14.31 6.12 -14.19
N LYS A 22 14.89 7.29 -14.48
CA LYS A 22 15.98 7.44 -15.45
C LYS A 22 17.22 7.90 -14.69
N HIS A 23 18.28 7.12 -14.82
CA HIS A 23 19.57 7.42 -14.20
C HIS A 23 20.40 8.28 -15.12
N LEU A 24 20.85 9.44 -14.62
CA LEU A 24 21.74 10.36 -15.32
C LEU A 24 23.13 10.37 -14.67
N PRO A 25 24.19 10.86 -15.39
CA PRO A 25 25.51 11.03 -14.80
C PRO A 25 25.48 11.89 -13.55
N GLY A 26 26.41 11.64 -12.61
CA GLY A 26 26.49 12.39 -11.36
C GLY A 26 25.49 11.94 -10.31
N ASN A 27 24.99 10.71 -10.41
CA ASN A 27 24.02 10.13 -9.48
C ASN A 27 22.70 10.94 -9.42
N VAL A 28 22.31 11.51 -10.54
CA VAL A 28 21.02 12.19 -10.70
C VAL A 28 19.97 11.19 -11.17
N ARG A 29 18.79 11.25 -10.57
CA ARG A 29 17.69 10.36 -10.96
C ARG A 29 16.47 11.20 -11.31
N LEU A 30 15.95 11.00 -12.51
CA LEU A 30 14.69 11.57 -12.94
C LEU A 30 13.59 10.58 -12.63
N VAL A 31 12.62 11.00 -11.84
CA VAL A 31 11.52 10.17 -11.39
C VAL A 31 10.21 10.73 -11.94
N ASP A 32 9.53 9.92 -12.73
CA ASP A 32 8.21 10.23 -13.27
C ASP A 32 7.17 9.39 -12.51
N ILE A 33 6.14 10.06 -11.99
CA ILE A 33 5.10 9.44 -11.18
C ILE A 33 3.75 9.67 -11.86
N HIS A 34 2.99 8.60 -12.07
CA HIS A 34 1.65 8.68 -12.66
C HIS A 34 0.70 7.67 -12.02
N ASP A 35 -0.60 7.87 -12.22
CA ASP A 35 -1.62 6.93 -11.73
C ASP A 35 -1.50 5.60 -12.51
N PRO A 36 -1.12 4.48 -11.84
CA PRO A 36 -0.95 3.20 -12.53
C PRO A 36 -2.26 2.61 -13.08
N GLN A 37 -3.41 3.15 -12.68
CA GLN A 37 -4.72 2.69 -13.14
C GLN A 37 -5.24 3.48 -14.35
N LYS A 38 -4.49 4.49 -14.82
CA LYS A 38 -4.86 5.33 -15.96
C LYS A 38 -3.74 5.34 -16.99
N GLU A 39 -4.11 5.19 -18.25
CA GLU A 39 -3.16 5.31 -19.38
C GLU A 39 -2.80 6.76 -19.63
N GLU A 40 -3.75 7.67 -19.45
CA GLU A 40 -3.58 9.12 -19.62
C GLU A 40 -3.87 9.83 -18.30
N GLY A 41 -3.12 10.88 -18.01
CA GLY A 41 -3.31 11.67 -16.80
C GLY A 41 -2.09 12.53 -16.50
N ASN A 42 -2.12 13.21 -15.37
CA ASN A 42 -1.02 14.04 -14.92
C ASN A 42 0.19 13.18 -14.53
N THR A 43 1.36 13.57 -15.03
CA THR A 43 2.64 13.03 -14.60
C THR A 43 3.32 14.04 -13.69
N PHE A 44 3.79 13.56 -12.54
CA PHE A 44 4.57 14.36 -11.59
C PHE A 44 6.05 14.05 -11.79
N ARG A 45 6.88 15.07 -11.96
CA ARG A 45 8.29 14.91 -12.36
C ARG A 45 9.23 15.52 -11.34
N TYR A 46 10.17 14.73 -10.86
CA TYR A 46 11.17 15.14 -9.87
C TYR A 46 12.57 14.73 -10.33
N ALA A 47 13.53 15.62 -10.10
CA ALA A 47 14.95 15.32 -10.29
C ALA A 47 15.59 15.20 -8.90
N LEU A 48 16.03 14.00 -8.55
CA LEU A 48 16.74 13.77 -7.31
C LEU A 48 18.22 13.98 -7.55
N VAL A 49 18.78 14.99 -6.92
CA VAL A 49 20.19 15.38 -7.10
C VAL A 49 20.94 15.22 -5.78
N PRO A 50 22.21 14.79 -5.82
CA PRO A 50 23.01 14.72 -4.61
C PRO A 50 23.14 16.08 -3.96
N ARG A 51 22.99 16.11 -2.64
CA ARG A 51 23.06 17.34 -1.85
C ARG A 51 24.37 18.09 -2.09
N GLY A 52 24.25 19.41 -2.28
CA GLY A 52 25.41 20.26 -2.53
C GLY A 52 25.93 20.24 -3.97
N THR A 53 25.24 19.57 -4.88
CA THR A 53 25.61 19.55 -6.31
C THR A 53 24.61 20.38 -7.14
N LYS A 54 25.09 20.88 -8.29
CA LYS A 54 24.25 21.59 -9.28
C LYS A 54 24.48 20.98 -10.65
N PRO A 55 23.97 19.76 -10.91
CA PRO A 55 24.17 19.11 -12.19
C PRO A 55 23.52 19.87 -13.34
N ALA A 56 24.17 19.84 -14.50
CA ALA A 56 23.62 20.39 -15.74
C ALA A 56 22.72 19.36 -16.43
N GLY A 57 21.85 19.83 -17.32
CA GLY A 57 21.05 18.96 -18.18
C GLY A 57 19.77 18.42 -17.55
N ILE A 58 19.33 18.98 -16.42
CA ILE A 58 18.02 18.64 -15.84
C ILE A 58 16.93 19.36 -16.63
N PRO A 59 15.93 18.64 -17.17
CA PRO A 59 14.83 19.27 -17.88
C PRO A 59 14.06 20.24 -16.98
N ALA A 60 13.57 21.35 -17.56
CA ALA A 60 12.92 22.44 -16.81
C ALA A 60 11.60 22.03 -16.14
N ASP A 61 10.95 20.97 -16.60
CA ASP A 61 9.69 20.46 -16.06
C ASP A 61 9.86 19.53 -14.86
N TYR A 62 11.11 19.28 -14.43
CA TYR A 62 11.42 18.48 -13.24
C TYR A 62 11.66 19.40 -12.05
N THR A 63 10.96 19.08 -10.96
CA THR A 63 11.21 19.71 -9.66
C THR A 63 12.45 19.10 -9.02
N VAL A 64 13.43 19.91 -8.70
CA VAL A 64 14.68 19.44 -8.08
C VAL A 64 14.49 19.21 -6.59
N ILE A 65 14.88 18.04 -6.11
CA ILE A 65 14.95 17.68 -4.70
C ILE A 65 16.35 17.20 -4.38
N GLU A 66 17.00 17.81 -3.41
CA GLU A 66 18.31 17.36 -2.94
C GLU A 66 18.14 16.11 -2.07
N THR A 67 18.95 15.10 -2.33
CA THR A 67 18.94 13.84 -1.59
C THR A 67 20.33 13.53 -1.01
N PRO A 68 20.45 12.77 0.09
CA PRO A 68 19.35 12.17 0.85
C PRO A 68 18.53 13.22 1.62
N VAL A 69 17.22 13.00 1.68
CA VAL A 69 16.36 13.74 2.60
C VAL A 69 16.49 13.14 4.01
N LYS A 70 16.32 13.95 5.03
CA LYS A 70 16.46 13.53 6.44
C LYS A 70 15.18 13.66 7.25
N HIS A 71 14.29 14.57 6.83
CA HIS A 71 13.09 14.94 7.58
C HIS A 71 11.90 14.83 6.64
N VAL A 72 10.99 13.89 6.92
CA VAL A 72 9.83 13.65 6.06
C VAL A 72 8.53 13.67 6.85
N ILE A 73 7.45 13.97 6.14
CA ILE A 73 6.08 13.79 6.63
C ILE A 73 5.40 12.75 5.76
N CYS A 74 4.73 11.79 6.38
CA CYS A 74 3.89 10.80 5.74
C CYS A 74 2.41 11.10 5.99
N MET A 75 1.64 11.24 4.91
CA MET A 75 0.21 11.52 5.00
C MET A 75 -0.65 10.30 5.23
N THR A 76 -0.14 9.11 4.95
CA THR A 76 -0.89 7.85 5.10
C THR A 76 -0.06 6.77 5.79
N SER A 77 -0.75 5.81 6.38
CA SER A 77 -0.11 4.64 6.99
C SER A 77 0.61 3.77 5.96
N LEU A 78 0.13 3.73 4.72
CA LEU A 78 0.80 2.99 3.65
C LEU A 78 2.17 3.60 3.35
N GLN A 79 2.26 4.92 3.27
CA GLN A 79 3.55 5.61 3.09
C GLN A 79 4.48 5.30 4.27
N LEU A 80 3.96 5.35 5.49
CA LEU A 80 4.69 5.02 6.70
C LEU A 80 5.20 3.58 6.69
N SER A 81 4.45 2.64 6.12
CA SER A 81 4.85 1.23 6.04
C SER A 81 6.19 1.01 5.34
N ASN A 82 6.51 1.85 4.36
CA ASN A 82 7.81 1.81 3.67
C ASN A 82 8.97 2.12 4.63
N PHE A 83 8.79 3.14 5.47
CA PHE A 83 9.80 3.53 6.48
C PHE A 83 9.93 2.48 7.57
N ILE A 84 8.81 1.89 7.99
CA ILE A 84 8.83 0.79 8.96
C ILE A 84 9.62 -0.40 8.42
N ARG A 85 9.37 -0.79 7.18
CA ARG A 85 10.05 -1.94 6.55
C ARG A 85 11.54 -1.70 6.34
N LEU A 86 11.96 -0.44 6.15
CA LEU A 86 13.37 -0.06 6.01
C LEU A 86 14.06 0.22 7.33
N ASP A 87 13.40 0.02 8.48
CA ASP A 87 13.92 0.45 9.79
C ASP A 87 14.32 1.93 9.78
N ALA A 88 13.50 2.76 9.15
CA ALA A 88 13.76 4.18 8.89
C ALA A 88 12.72 5.10 9.53
N CYS A 89 12.08 4.67 10.61
CA CYS A 89 11.09 5.47 11.33
C CYS A 89 11.65 6.80 11.85
N ASP A 90 12.94 6.86 12.10
CA ASP A 90 13.63 8.08 12.57
C ASP A 90 13.64 9.22 11.55
N TYR A 91 13.37 8.95 10.28
CA TYR A 91 13.18 9.99 9.26
C TYR A 91 11.82 10.67 9.35
N VAL A 92 10.83 10.00 9.94
CA VAL A 92 9.42 10.44 9.94
C VAL A 92 9.16 11.36 11.12
N GLU A 93 9.04 12.66 10.85
CA GLU A 93 8.81 13.69 11.86
C GLU A 93 7.38 14.19 11.93
N GLY A 94 6.54 13.80 10.97
CA GLY A 94 5.12 14.12 10.96
C GLY A 94 4.30 13.01 10.35
N ILE A 95 3.14 12.77 10.94
CA ILE A 95 2.12 11.84 10.43
C ILE A 95 0.74 12.42 10.66
N THR A 96 -0.22 11.97 9.86
CA THR A 96 -1.64 12.27 10.13
C THR A 96 -2.07 11.60 11.44
N SER A 97 -3.11 12.16 12.06
CA SER A 97 -3.68 11.56 13.26
C SER A 97 -4.26 10.18 12.94
N THR A 98 -3.70 9.16 13.56
CA THR A 98 -4.16 7.77 13.42
C THR A 98 -4.68 7.26 14.75
N ARG A 99 -5.88 6.66 14.74
CA ARG A 99 -6.48 6.08 15.96
C ARG A 99 -5.82 4.76 16.34
N HIS A 100 -5.24 4.07 15.37
CA HIS A 100 -4.75 2.69 15.55
C HIS A 100 -3.36 2.52 14.95
N LEU A 101 -2.39 3.20 15.52
CA LEU A 101 -0.98 3.01 15.19
C LEU A 101 -0.41 1.94 16.12
N PHE A 102 0.03 0.81 15.55
CA PHE A 102 0.55 -0.34 16.30
C PHE A 102 2.07 -0.33 16.46
N ASN A 103 2.79 0.30 15.54
CA ASN A 103 4.25 0.28 15.55
C ASN A 103 4.80 0.94 16.82
N LYS A 104 5.58 0.17 17.59
CA LYS A 104 6.10 0.62 18.89
C LYS A 104 7.08 1.79 18.77
N GLU A 105 7.93 1.76 17.74
CA GLU A 105 8.91 2.84 17.53
C GLU A 105 8.20 4.15 17.20
N MET A 106 7.23 4.13 16.29
CA MET A 106 6.48 5.33 15.93
C MET A 106 5.66 5.86 17.12
N ASN A 107 5.02 4.99 17.89
CA ASN A 107 4.32 5.41 19.12
C ASN A 107 5.28 6.02 20.14
N GLY A 108 6.47 5.46 20.30
CA GLY A 108 7.52 6.01 21.14
C GLY A 108 7.99 7.40 20.68
N ARG A 109 8.13 7.59 19.36
CA ARG A 109 8.52 8.88 18.78
C ARG A 109 7.44 9.94 18.98
N LEU A 110 6.17 9.59 18.82
CA LEU A 110 5.04 10.48 19.11
C LEU A 110 5.03 10.90 20.59
N LYS A 111 5.20 9.95 21.47
CA LYS A 111 5.24 10.19 22.92
C LYS A 111 6.42 11.07 23.34
N ALA A 112 7.57 10.90 22.69
CA ALA A 112 8.77 11.67 22.95
C ALA A 112 8.79 13.03 22.25
N GLY A 113 7.79 13.35 21.44
CA GLY A 113 7.72 14.60 20.67
C GLY A 113 8.66 14.65 19.47
N LYS A 114 9.26 13.52 19.06
CA LYS A 114 10.15 13.43 17.89
C LYS A 114 9.37 13.35 16.58
N THR A 115 8.13 12.85 16.64
CA THR A 115 7.18 12.83 15.53
C THR A 115 5.92 13.54 16.02
N SER A 116 5.38 14.42 15.20
CA SER A 116 4.17 15.20 15.52
C SER A 116 2.99 14.76 14.68
N LYS A 117 1.80 14.85 15.25
CA LYS A 117 0.55 14.70 14.47
C LYS A 117 0.27 16.02 13.73
N ILE A 118 0.04 15.92 12.43
CA ILE A 118 -0.16 17.09 11.55
C ILE A 118 -1.62 17.35 11.17
N GLY A 119 -2.55 16.74 11.87
CA GLY A 119 -3.98 16.86 11.59
C GLY A 119 -4.51 15.66 10.81
N ILE A 120 -5.65 15.87 10.16
CA ILE A 120 -6.36 14.87 9.37
C ILE A 120 -6.53 15.35 7.93
N GLU A 121 -6.83 14.43 7.00
CA GLU A 121 -7.16 14.79 5.62
C GLU A 121 -8.29 15.84 5.59
N GLY A 122 -8.07 16.88 4.78
CA GLY A 122 -9.00 18.02 4.67
C GLY A 122 -8.83 19.09 5.76
N ASN A 123 -8.06 18.82 6.81
CA ASN A 123 -7.79 19.81 7.88
C ASN A 123 -6.40 19.59 8.46
N PHE A 124 -5.38 19.89 7.64
CA PHE A 124 -3.98 19.80 8.08
C PHE A 124 -3.58 21.03 8.91
N ASP A 125 -2.72 20.77 9.90
CA ASP A 125 -2.14 21.82 10.74
C ASP A 125 -0.85 22.36 10.11
N ASN A 126 -0.99 23.43 9.31
CA ASN A 126 0.15 24.04 8.60
C ASN A 126 1.19 24.63 9.55
N GLU A 127 0.81 25.09 10.74
CA GLU A 127 1.76 25.62 11.73
C GLU A 127 2.68 24.50 12.22
N VAL A 128 2.13 23.32 12.52
CA VAL A 128 2.92 22.14 12.92
C VAL A 128 3.81 21.71 11.76
N ILE A 129 3.29 21.64 10.53
CA ILE A 129 4.07 21.27 9.35
C ILE A 129 5.25 22.21 9.15
N MET A 130 5.03 23.51 9.24
CA MET A 130 6.09 24.51 9.11
C MET A 130 7.12 24.42 10.25
N SER A 131 6.68 24.12 11.48
CA SER A 131 7.58 23.95 12.61
C SER A 131 8.49 22.72 12.47
N ILE A 132 7.99 21.66 11.84
CA ILE A 132 8.78 20.47 11.50
C ILE A 132 9.83 20.83 10.45
N ASN A 133 9.48 21.71 9.51
CA ASN A 133 10.31 22.09 8.37
C ASN A 133 10.87 20.87 7.62
N PRO A 134 10.03 19.98 7.10
CA PRO A 134 10.49 18.77 6.44
C PRO A 134 11.16 19.08 5.09
N ASP A 135 11.99 18.15 4.64
CA ASP A 135 12.60 18.20 3.31
C ASP A 135 11.59 17.85 2.22
N VAL A 136 10.64 16.98 2.55
CA VAL A 136 9.60 16.49 1.63
C VAL A 136 8.38 16.01 2.41
N ILE A 137 7.22 16.17 1.78
CA ILE A 137 5.95 15.61 2.25
C ILE A 137 5.45 14.61 1.22
N PHE A 138 5.27 13.35 1.61
CA PHE A 138 4.66 12.34 0.75
C PHE A 138 3.14 12.45 0.85
N ILE A 139 2.48 12.59 -0.29
CA ILE A 139 1.04 12.84 -0.39
C ILE A 139 0.31 11.76 -1.19
N SER A 140 -1.00 11.74 -1.04
CA SER A 140 -1.92 10.90 -1.83
C SER A 140 -2.93 11.80 -2.54
N PRO A 141 -2.56 12.39 -3.69
CA PRO A 141 -3.30 13.51 -4.30
C PRO A 141 -4.71 13.17 -4.79
N PHE A 142 -5.04 11.88 -4.91
CA PHE A 142 -6.36 11.43 -5.38
C PHE A 142 -7.32 11.09 -4.24
N LYS A 143 -6.87 11.23 -2.99
CA LYS A 143 -7.74 11.19 -1.81
C LYS A 143 -8.26 12.60 -1.52
N ARG A 144 -9.10 12.74 -0.50
CA ARG A 144 -9.69 14.02 -0.12
C ARG A 144 -8.65 15.14 -0.04
N GLY A 145 -9.00 16.33 -0.54
CA GLY A 145 -8.12 17.47 -0.72
C GLY A 145 -7.51 18.08 0.55
N GLY A 146 -7.08 19.32 0.48
CA GLY A 146 -6.39 20.03 1.54
C GLY A 146 -4.93 20.33 1.21
N TYR A 147 -4.45 19.82 0.07
CA TYR A 147 -3.06 20.05 -0.35
C TYR A 147 -2.78 21.44 -0.91
N ASP A 148 -3.81 22.19 -1.34
CA ASP A 148 -3.62 23.53 -1.89
C ASP A 148 -3.00 24.49 -0.87
N ALA A 149 -3.50 24.48 0.37
CA ALA A 149 -2.92 25.28 1.45
C ALA A 149 -1.49 24.82 1.80
N MET A 150 -1.22 23.53 1.65
CA MET A 150 0.10 22.96 1.93
C MET A 150 1.14 23.35 0.88
N ARG A 151 0.74 23.55 -0.39
CA ARG A 151 1.61 24.03 -1.46
C ARG A 151 2.18 25.41 -1.18
N GLU A 152 1.46 26.24 -0.45
CA GLU A 152 1.90 27.60 -0.07
C GLU A 152 3.12 27.57 0.88
N THR A 153 3.40 26.45 1.54
CA THR A 153 4.55 26.31 2.42
C THR A 153 5.89 26.27 1.66
N GLY A 154 5.87 26.02 0.35
CA GLY A 154 7.07 25.87 -0.46
C GLY A 154 7.81 24.53 -0.25
N ILE A 155 7.32 23.67 0.62
CA ILE A 155 7.89 22.34 0.86
C ILE A 155 7.51 21.43 -0.31
N PRO A 156 8.43 20.64 -0.90
CA PRO A 156 8.10 19.73 -1.98
C PRO A 156 7.05 18.69 -1.56
N LEU A 157 5.97 18.60 -2.36
CA LEU A 157 4.93 17.60 -2.20
C LEU A 157 5.15 16.51 -3.23
N VAL A 158 5.37 15.28 -2.79
CA VAL A 158 5.68 14.16 -3.66
C VAL A 158 4.61 13.09 -3.56
N PRO A 159 3.87 12.82 -4.66
CA PRO A 159 2.88 11.74 -4.66
C PRO A 159 3.53 10.38 -4.44
N HIS A 160 2.96 9.60 -3.53
CA HIS A 160 3.26 8.19 -3.36
C HIS A 160 2.01 7.40 -3.74
N LEU A 161 2.04 6.75 -4.91
CA LEU A 161 0.88 6.12 -5.49
C LEU A 161 0.86 4.59 -5.32
N GLY A 162 1.60 4.09 -4.35
CA GLY A 162 1.61 2.65 -4.05
C GLY A 162 0.23 2.07 -3.80
N TYR A 163 -0.68 2.84 -3.21
CA TYR A 163 -2.06 2.40 -2.96
C TYR A 163 -2.89 2.23 -4.24
N LYS A 164 -2.42 2.74 -5.37
CA LYS A 164 -3.03 2.61 -6.68
C LYS A 164 -2.50 1.42 -7.47
N GLU A 165 -1.44 0.77 -7.03
CA GLU A 165 -0.91 -0.41 -7.70
C GLU A 165 -1.93 -1.55 -7.68
N MET A 166 -1.95 -2.31 -8.76
CA MET A 166 -2.93 -3.38 -8.97
C MET A 166 -2.39 -4.76 -8.59
N THR A 167 -1.13 -4.84 -8.15
CA THR A 167 -0.50 -6.09 -7.73
C THR A 167 0.19 -5.95 -6.38
N PRO A 168 0.25 -7.04 -5.59
CA PRO A 168 0.96 -7.02 -4.32
C PRO A 168 2.44 -6.66 -4.43
N LEU A 169 3.15 -7.22 -5.41
CA LEU A 169 4.55 -6.89 -5.64
C LEU A 169 4.74 -5.48 -6.19
N GLY A 170 3.81 -4.99 -7.02
CA GLY A 170 3.84 -3.61 -7.48
C GLY A 170 3.73 -2.61 -6.32
N GLN A 171 2.83 -2.85 -5.38
CA GLN A 171 2.70 -2.02 -4.19
C GLN A 171 3.95 -2.07 -3.32
N ALA A 172 4.48 -3.25 -3.06
CA ALA A 172 5.67 -3.43 -2.22
C ALA A 172 6.93 -2.82 -2.85
N GLU A 173 7.02 -2.77 -4.17
CA GLU A 173 8.18 -2.20 -4.88
C GLU A 173 8.36 -0.71 -4.67
N TRP A 174 7.36 -0.01 -4.14
CA TRP A 174 7.52 1.39 -3.75
C TRP A 174 8.52 1.60 -2.60
N ILE A 175 8.95 0.53 -1.93
CA ILE A 175 10.06 0.61 -0.97
C ILE A 175 11.34 1.13 -1.64
N LYS A 176 11.58 0.77 -2.90
CA LYS A 176 12.72 1.27 -3.70
C LYS A 176 12.59 2.77 -3.97
N PHE A 177 11.35 3.24 -4.23
CA PHE A 177 11.05 4.65 -4.40
C PHE A 177 11.46 5.46 -3.16
N ILE A 178 11.03 5.03 -1.98
CA ILE A 178 11.42 5.67 -0.72
C ILE A 178 12.93 5.58 -0.52
N GLY A 179 13.54 4.44 -0.81
CA GLY A 179 14.98 4.25 -0.69
C GLY A 179 15.80 5.31 -1.45
N MET A 180 15.32 5.74 -2.64
CA MET A 180 15.97 6.80 -3.41
C MET A 180 16.00 8.13 -2.66
N PHE A 181 14.92 8.49 -1.98
CA PHE A 181 14.81 9.77 -1.28
C PHE A 181 15.69 9.83 -0.03
N ILE A 182 15.88 8.72 0.65
CA ILE A 182 16.62 8.67 1.93
C ILE A 182 18.04 8.12 1.81
N GLY A 183 18.51 7.86 0.57
CA GLY A 183 19.86 7.36 0.33
C GLY A 183 20.09 5.93 0.78
N ARG A 184 19.07 5.08 0.73
CA ARG A 184 19.13 3.66 1.12
C ARG A 184 18.69 2.73 -0.02
N GLU A 185 19.14 3.03 -1.23
CA GLU A 185 18.76 2.30 -2.44
C GLU A 185 19.18 0.82 -2.38
N ALA A 186 20.42 0.56 -1.97
CA ALA A 186 20.92 -0.82 -1.88
C ALA A 186 20.13 -1.65 -0.87
N GLU A 187 19.81 -1.06 0.29
CA GLU A 187 19.00 -1.71 1.32
C GLU A 187 17.57 -1.97 0.84
N ALA A 188 16.95 -0.97 0.20
CA ALA A 188 15.60 -1.10 -0.34
C ALA A 188 15.54 -2.18 -1.44
N ASN A 189 16.52 -2.20 -2.34
CA ASN A 189 16.61 -3.22 -3.38
C ASN A 189 16.75 -4.63 -2.78
N ALA A 190 17.59 -4.79 -1.75
CA ALA A 190 17.80 -6.06 -1.08
C ALA A 190 16.53 -6.52 -0.33
N ARG A 191 15.85 -5.61 0.36
CA ARG A 191 14.58 -5.91 1.04
C ARG A 191 13.51 -6.36 0.06
N PHE A 192 13.36 -5.63 -1.04
CA PHE A 192 12.39 -6.02 -2.07
C PHE A 192 12.74 -7.35 -2.72
N ALA A 193 14.00 -7.61 -3.01
CA ALA A 193 14.43 -8.90 -3.58
C ALA A 193 14.04 -10.08 -2.69
N GLY A 194 14.15 -9.93 -1.37
CA GLY A 194 13.71 -10.93 -0.41
C GLY A 194 12.19 -11.14 -0.42
N ILE A 195 11.43 -10.04 -0.48
CA ILE A 195 9.95 -10.08 -0.61
C ILE A 195 9.55 -10.78 -1.90
N GLU A 196 10.15 -10.39 -3.02
CA GLU A 196 9.88 -10.94 -4.35
C GLU A 196 10.14 -12.44 -4.39
N LYS A 197 11.28 -12.87 -3.90
CA LYS A 197 11.67 -14.29 -3.88
C LYS A 197 10.66 -15.12 -3.12
N ARG A 198 10.34 -14.72 -1.88
CA ARG A 198 9.40 -15.46 -1.05
C ARG A 198 7.99 -15.45 -1.62
N TYR A 199 7.54 -14.31 -2.11
CA TYR A 199 6.22 -14.20 -2.74
C TYR A 199 6.09 -15.13 -3.94
N ASN A 200 7.07 -15.14 -4.83
CA ASN A 200 7.05 -15.98 -6.03
C ASN A 200 7.17 -17.48 -5.71
N GLU A 201 7.94 -17.85 -4.69
CA GLU A 201 7.99 -19.25 -4.21
C GLU A 201 6.61 -19.72 -3.72
N LEU A 202 5.92 -18.89 -2.95
CA LEU A 202 4.58 -19.19 -2.45
C LEU A 202 3.54 -19.23 -3.57
N LYS A 203 3.61 -18.30 -4.49
CA LYS A 203 2.72 -18.25 -5.67
C LYS A 203 2.88 -19.54 -6.51
N GLU A 204 4.11 -19.99 -6.74
CA GLU A 204 4.39 -21.20 -7.47
C GLU A 204 3.88 -22.45 -6.74
N LEU A 205 4.04 -22.49 -5.42
CA LEU A 205 3.48 -23.55 -4.59
C LEU A 205 1.96 -23.64 -4.74
N ALA A 206 1.28 -22.49 -4.66
CA ALA A 206 -0.18 -22.42 -4.80
C ALA A 206 -0.67 -22.73 -6.23
N ALA A 207 0.15 -22.50 -7.24
CA ALA A 207 -0.19 -22.81 -8.62
C ALA A 207 -0.32 -24.32 -8.88
N GLY A 208 0.31 -25.15 -8.03
CA GLY A 208 0.27 -26.60 -8.13
C GLY A 208 -0.96 -27.27 -7.48
N VAL A 209 -1.88 -26.50 -6.90
CA VAL A 209 -3.06 -27.07 -6.24
C VAL A 209 -4.00 -27.72 -7.24
N LYS A 210 -4.59 -28.85 -6.84
CA LYS A 210 -5.52 -29.60 -7.69
C LYS A 210 -6.91 -28.97 -7.72
N LYS A 211 -7.31 -28.32 -6.64
CA LYS A 211 -8.61 -27.68 -6.48
C LYS A 211 -8.42 -26.24 -6.06
N ARG A 212 -9.05 -25.34 -6.78
CA ARG A 212 -9.10 -23.91 -6.46
C ARG A 212 -10.43 -23.59 -5.78
N PRO A 213 -10.43 -23.27 -4.47
CA PRO A 213 -11.67 -22.88 -3.81
C PRO A 213 -12.15 -21.53 -4.33
N VAL A 214 -13.45 -21.31 -4.22
CA VAL A 214 -14.07 -20.01 -4.56
C VAL A 214 -14.11 -19.13 -3.33
N VAL A 215 -13.65 -17.89 -3.46
CA VAL A 215 -13.64 -16.89 -2.40
C VAL A 215 -14.40 -15.65 -2.82
N PHE A 216 -15.17 -15.08 -1.91
CA PHE A 216 -15.76 -13.77 -2.09
C PHE A 216 -15.33 -12.83 -0.97
N SER A 217 -15.49 -11.53 -1.19
CA SER A 217 -15.07 -10.49 -0.25
C SER A 217 -16.13 -9.42 -0.10
N GLY A 218 -15.99 -8.62 0.92
CA GLY A 218 -16.81 -7.45 1.16
C GLY A 218 -17.87 -7.66 2.23
N GLU A 219 -18.71 -6.66 2.37
CA GLU A 219 -19.79 -6.63 3.36
C GLU A 219 -20.84 -5.58 3.00
N MET A 220 -21.99 -5.67 3.67
CA MET A 220 -23.05 -4.67 3.55
C MET A 220 -22.69 -3.39 4.32
N ARG A 221 -22.88 -2.25 3.69
CA ARG A 221 -22.79 -0.92 4.31
C ARG A 221 -23.89 -0.04 3.72
N GLY A 222 -24.76 0.51 4.56
CA GLY A 222 -25.80 1.43 4.13
C GLY A 222 -26.73 0.86 3.05
N GLY A 223 -27.04 -0.42 3.12
CA GLY A 223 -27.95 -1.08 2.19
C GLY A 223 -27.31 -1.64 0.91
N ASN A 224 -26.01 -1.45 0.71
CA ASN A 224 -25.28 -1.97 -0.45
C ASN A 224 -24.11 -2.84 -0.01
N TRP A 225 -23.77 -3.81 -0.85
CA TRP A 225 -22.57 -4.61 -0.70
C TRP A 225 -21.38 -3.91 -1.37
N TYR A 226 -20.29 -3.77 -0.64
CA TYR A 226 -19.04 -3.20 -1.15
C TYR A 226 -17.99 -4.29 -1.27
N ALA A 227 -17.48 -4.48 -2.48
CA ALA A 227 -16.41 -5.40 -2.82
C ALA A 227 -15.42 -4.70 -3.75
N VAL A 228 -14.49 -5.44 -4.31
CA VAL A 228 -13.53 -4.95 -5.31
C VAL A 228 -13.63 -5.76 -6.59
N GLY A 229 -13.28 -5.14 -7.71
CA GLY A 229 -13.36 -5.77 -9.02
C GLY A 229 -12.32 -6.86 -9.26
N GLY A 230 -12.41 -7.52 -10.41
CA GLY A 230 -11.55 -8.65 -10.78
C GLY A 230 -10.13 -8.28 -11.18
N LYS A 231 -9.87 -7.00 -11.45
CA LYS A 231 -8.53 -6.46 -11.73
C LYS A 231 -7.96 -5.68 -10.56
N SER A 232 -8.42 -5.97 -9.36
CA SER A 232 -7.95 -5.33 -8.14
C SER A 232 -6.74 -6.05 -7.55
N PHE A 233 -6.06 -5.34 -6.66
CA PHE A 233 -5.00 -5.88 -5.81
C PHE A 233 -5.44 -7.16 -5.08
N LEU A 234 -6.60 -7.13 -4.46
CA LEU A 234 -7.13 -8.27 -3.68
C LEU A 234 -7.44 -9.47 -4.56
N ALA A 235 -8.03 -9.24 -5.74
CA ALA A 235 -8.32 -10.32 -6.70
C ALA A 235 -7.02 -11.01 -7.17
N GLU A 236 -5.96 -10.24 -7.41
CA GLU A 236 -4.64 -10.79 -7.75
C GLU A 236 -4.07 -11.64 -6.63
N LEU A 237 -4.18 -11.14 -5.40
CA LEU A 237 -3.72 -11.84 -4.20
C LEU A 237 -4.42 -13.20 -4.02
N PHE A 238 -5.74 -13.25 -4.20
CA PHE A 238 -6.51 -14.49 -4.14
C PHE A 238 -6.10 -15.47 -5.25
N ARG A 239 -5.90 -14.97 -6.46
CA ARG A 239 -5.44 -15.80 -7.58
C ARG A 239 -4.07 -16.40 -7.27
N ASP A 240 -3.14 -15.61 -6.78
CA ASP A 240 -1.79 -16.03 -6.42
C ASP A 240 -1.79 -17.03 -5.25
N ALA A 241 -2.81 -16.95 -4.39
CA ALA A 241 -3.02 -17.91 -3.31
C ALA A 241 -3.74 -19.20 -3.73
N GLY A 242 -4.02 -19.38 -5.02
CA GLY A 242 -4.65 -20.60 -5.55
C GLY A 242 -6.16 -20.65 -5.34
N ALA A 243 -6.84 -19.52 -5.32
CA ALA A 243 -8.30 -19.41 -5.21
C ALA A 243 -8.91 -18.71 -6.42
N ASP A 244 -10.18 -18.98 -6.68
CA ASP A 244 -10.98 -18.29 -7.67
C ASP A 244 -11.84 -17.23 -7.00
N TYR A 245 -11.62 -15.98 -7.38
CA TYR A 245 -12.40 -14.85 -6.85
C TYR A 245 -13.76 -14.77 -7.54
N PHE A 246 -14.83 -14.55 -6.78
CA PHE A 246 -16.21 -14.54 -7.30
C PHE A 246 -16.46 -13.46 -8.37
N LEU A 247 -15.69 -12.39 -8.39
CA LEU A 247 -15.74 -11.32 -9.39
C LEU A 247 -14.51 -11.32 -10.32
N LYS A 248 -13.86 -12.46 -10.52
CA LYS A 248 -12.62 -12.54 -11.31
C LYS A 248 -12.74 -12.02 -12.74
N ASP A 249 -13.95 -12.05 -13.31
CA ASP A 249 -14.22 -11.57 -14.67
C ASP A 249 -14.70 -10.12 -14.72
N ASP A 250 -14.85 -9.46 -13.57
CA ASP A 250 -15.21 -8.05 -13.50
C ASP A 250 -14.00 -7.20 -13.93
N PRO A 251 -14.16 -6.29 -14.92
CA PRO A 251 -13.03 -5.54 -15.48
C PRO A 251 -12.53 -4.39 -14.60
N ARG A 252 -13.23 -4.08 -13.51
CA ARG A 252 -12.88 -2.93 -12.64
C ARG A 252 -11.70 -3.26 -11.76
N SER A 253 -10.87 -2.26 -11.51
CA SER A 253 -9.69 -2.34 -10.63
C SER A 253 -9.95 -1.84 -9.20
N GLY A 254 -11.02 -1.09 -9.01
CA GLY A 254 -11.38 -0.48 -7.73
C GLY A 254 -12.61 -1.09 -7.08
N GLY A 255 -13.19 -0.32 -6.15
CA GLY A 255 -14.41 -0.70 -5.46
C GLY A 255 -15.60 -0.87 -6.38
N VAL A 256 -16.43 -1.86 -6.09
CA VAL A 256 -17.69 -2.12 -6.78
C VAL A 256 -18.81 -2.15 -5.75
N THR A 257 -19.95 -1.61 -6.14
CA THR A 257 -21.16 -1.61 -5.31
C THR A 257 -22.18 -2.55 -5.94
N LEU A 258 -22.66 -3.51 -5.17
CA LEU A 258 -23.62 -4.51 -5.61
C LEU A 258 -24.80 -4.57 -4.63
N ASP A 259 -25.95 -5.05 -5.09
CA ASP A 259 -27.01 -5.41 -4.16
C ASP A 259 -26.74 -6.80 -3.54
N PHE A 260 -27.40 -7.07 -2.42
CA PHE A 260 -27.24 -8.34 -1.71
C PHE A 260 -27.63 -9.54 -2.59
N GLU A 261 -28.71 -9.42 -3.35
CA GLU A 261 -29.21 -10.52 -4.18
C GLU A 261 -28.20 -10.94 -5.25
N THR A 262 -27.53 -9.98 -5.87
CA THR A 262 -26.48 -10.25 -6.85
C THR A 262 -25.30 -10.98 -6.21
N VAL A 263 -24.86 -10.53 -5.03
CA VAL A 263 -23.78 -11.19 -4.29
C VAL A 263 -24.18 -12.59 -3.87
N TYR A 264 -25.40 -12.75 -3.33
CA TYR A 264 -25.91 -14.03 -2.89
C TYR A 264 -25.97 -15.03 -4.05
N SER A 265 -26.47 -14.63 -5.22
CA SER A 265 -26.55 -15.50 -6.39
C SER A 265 -25.17 -15.98 -6.86
N ARG A 266 -24.14 -15.18 -6.71
CA ARG A 266 -22.76 -15.50 -7.15
C ARG A 266 -21.92 -16.20 -6.09
N ALA A 267 -22.20 -15.97 -4.82
CA ALA A 267 -21.34 -16.38 -3.70
C ALA A 267 -22.03 -17.34 -2.71
N GLU A 268 -23.29 -17.72 -2.94
CA GLU A 268 -24.02 -18.61 -2.03
C GLU A 268 -23.24 -19.90 -1.73
N SER A 269 -22.67 -20.51 -2.76
CA SER A 269 -21.95 -21.78 -2.67
C SER A 269 -20.42 -21.60 -2.57
N ALA A 270 -19.93 -20.37 -2.46
CA ALA A 270 -18.50 -20.11 -2.31
C ALA A 270 -17.94 -20.77 -1.04
N ASP A 271 -16.70 -21.19 -1.10
CA ASP A 271 -16.04 -21.91 -0.01
C ASP A 271 -15.57 -20.98 1.12
N TYR A 272 -15.13 -19.76 0.77
CA TYR A 272 -14.54 -18.81 1.71
C TYR A 272 -15.08 -17.41 1.51
N TRP A 273 -15.14 -16.67 2.61
CA TRP A 273 -15.53 -15.27 2.65
C TRP A 273 -14.47 -14.45 3.39
N ARG A 274 -13.82 -13.53 2.68
CA ARG A 274 -12.77 -12.66 3.24
C ARG A 274 -13.39 -11.33 3.69
N ILE A 275 -13.21 -11.00 4.97
CA ILE A 275 -13.70 -9.75 5.56
C ILE A 275 -12.55 -9.01 6.22
N VAL A 276 -12.43 -7.71 5.93
CA VAL A 276 -11.56 -6.78 6.65
C VAL A 276 -12.41 -5.61 7.12
N ASN A 277 -12.52 -5.44 8.42
CA ASN A 277 -13.22 -4.29 8.99
C ASN A 277 -12.64 -3.91 10.35
N SER A 278 -13.21 -2.86 10.96
CA SER A 278 -12.93 -2.46 12.34
C SER A 278 -14.10 -2.87 13.22
N TYR A 279 -13.86 -3.79 14.15
CA TYR A 279 -14.85 -4.27 15.08
C TYR A 279 -14.35 -4.06 16.51
N ASP A 280 -15.23 -3.50 17.36
CA ASP A 280 -14.94 -3.29 18.76
C ASP A 280 -15.38 -4.52 19.58
N GLY A 281 -14.42 -5.22 20.15
CA GLY A 281 -14.63 -6.45 20.88
C GLY A 281 -14.20 -7.69 20.11
N ILE A 282 -14.65 -8.87 20.58
CA ILE A 282 -14.33 -10.16 19.96
C ILE A 282 -15.28 -10.41 18.79
N PHE A 283 -14.71 -10.49 17.59
CA PHE A 283 -15.47 -10.84 16.41
C PHE A 283 -15.76 -12.35 16.40
N SER A 284 -16.99 -12.71 16.07
CA SER A 284 -17.47 -14.10 16.03
C SER A 284 -18.53 -14.26 14.94
N TYR A 285 -18.91 -15.49 14.64
CA TYR A 285 -20.03 -15.74 13.73
C TYR A 285 -21.34 -15.15 14.25
N ASP A 286 -21.57 -15.17 15.57
CA ASP A 286 -22.73 -14.53 16.17
C ASP A 286 -22.69 -13.01 15.99
N ALA A 287 -21.53 -12.39 16.19
CA ALA A 287 -21.33 -10.96 15.93
C ALA A 287 -21.57 -10.61 14.46
N LEU A 288 -21.06 -11.43 13.53
CA LEU A 288 -21.27 -11.24 12.10
C LEU A 288 -22.76 -11.34 11.73
N LYS A 289 -23.45 -12.35 12.25
CA LYS A 289 -24.89 -12.53 12.03
C LYS A 289 -25.71 -11.37 12.58
N SER A 290 -25.31 -10.78 13.71
CA SER A 290 -26.00 -9.63 14.29
C SER A 290 -25.86 -8.35 13.45
N LEU A 291 -24.82 -8.24 12.64
CA LEU A 291 -24.67 -7.11 11.70
C LEU A 291 -25.69 -7.18 10.55
N ASP A 292 -25.94 -8.36 10.03
CA ASP A 292 -26.97 -8.63 9.03
C ASP A 292 -27.33 -10.13 9.08
N PRO A 293 -28.55 -10.50 9.44
CA PRO A 293 -28.96 -11.90 9.55
C PRO A 293 -28.80 -12.72 8.25
N ARG A 294 -28.85 -12.06 7.09
CA ARG A 294 -28.71 -12.71 5.78
C ARG A 294 -27.30 -13.27 5.57
N TYR A 295 -26.30 -12.81 6.32
CA TYR A 295 -24.93 -13.34 6.26
C TYR A 295 -24.87 -14.83 6.56
N ALA A 296 -25.79 -15.33 7.39
CA ALA A 296 -25.88 -16.74 7.73
C ALA A 296 -26.36 -17.64 6.57
N ASP A 297 -26.89 -17.04 5.50
CA ASP A 297 -27.35 -17.77 4.33
C ASP A 297 -26.22 -18.21 3.39
N PHE A 298 -25.03 -17.64 3.55
CA PHE A 298 -23.85 -18.06 2.79
C PHE A 298 -23.27 -19.38 3.33
N ARG A 299 -22.90 -20.27 2.41
CA ARG A 299 -22.23 -21.54 2.75
C ARG A 299 -20.94 -21.28 3.58
N ALA A 300 -20.15 -20.27 3.17
CA ALA A 300 -18.92 -19.92 3.89
C ALA A 300 -19.16 -19.53 5.35
N PHE A 301 -20.31 -18.93 5.66
CA PHE A 301 -20.72 -18.68 7.05
C PHE A 301 -21.06 -19.98 7.77
N ARG A 302 -21.94 -20.80 7.20
CA ARG A 302 -22.41 -22.04 7.83
C ARG A 302 -21.29 -23.06 8.05
N GLU A 303 -20.34 -23.14 7.14
CA GLU A 303 -19.22 -24.07 7.19
C GLU A 303 -17.94 -23.47 7.79
N LYS A 304 -18.06 -22.29 8.41
CA LYS A 304 -16.94 -21.59 9.09
C LYS A 304 -15.76 -21.27 8.18
N GLY A 305 -16.06 -20.86 6.94
CA GLY A 305 -15.05 -20.43 5.95
C GLY A 305 -14.80 -18.93 5.93
N VAL A 306 -15.13 -18.20 6.97
CA VAL A 306 -14.86 -16.76 7.06
C VAL A 306 -13.39 -16.52 7.44
N ILE A 307 -12.71 -15.76 6.59
CA ILE A 307 -11.32 -15.32 6.81
C ILE A 307 -11.39 -13.85 7.22
N TYR A 308 -11.12 -13.57 8.49
CA TYR A 308 -11.37 -12.27 9.09
C TYR A 308 -10.09 -11.58 9.55
N CYS A 309 -10.00 -10.28 9.24
CA CYS A 309 -8.96 -9.41 9.77
C CYS A 309 -9.59 -8.18 10.42
N ASN A 310 -9.31 -7.98 11.71
CA ASN A 310 -9.76 -6.80 12.44
C ASN A 310 -8.69 -5.72 12.39
N MET A 311 -8.98 -4.59 11.74
CA MET A 311 -8.05 -3.47 11.63
C MET A 311 -7.78 -2.77 12.96
N ARG A 312 -8.60 -3.01 13.99
CA ARG A 312 -8.37 -2.51 15.36
C ARG A 312 -7.30 -3.31 16.11
N GLU A 313 -7.05 -4.55 15.69
CA GLU A 313 -6.11 -5.47 16.35
C GLU A 313 -4.87 -5.77 15.55
N LYS A 314 -4.88 -5.51 14.25
CA LYS A 314 -3.80 -5.84 13.31
C LYS A 314 -3.30 -4.59 12.58
N PRO A 315 -1.98 -4.48 12.36
CA PRO A 315 -1.37 -3.34 11.66
C PRO A 315 -1.60 -3.42 10.15
N PHE A 316 -2.86 -3.39 9.73
CA PHE A 316 -3.25 -3.63 8.34
C PHE A 316 -2.64 -2.61 7.36
N TYR A 317 -2.72 -1.32 7.68
CA TYR A 317 -2.25 -0.26 6.78
C TYR A 317 -0.77 0.11 6.96
N GLU A 318 -0.21 -0.11 8.14
CA GLU A 318 1.16 0.31 8.43
C GLU A 318 2.21 -0.78 8.22
N SER A 319 1.82 -2.04 8.08
CA SER A 319 2.75 -3.16 7.92
C SER A 319 2.44 -4.05 6.74
N MET A 320 1.19 -4.47 6.55
CA MET A 320 0.83 -5.45 5.52
C MET A 320 1.15 -5.03 4.08
N PRO A 321 1.07 -3.73 3.68
CA PRO A 321 1.43 -3.35 2.32
C PRO A 321 2.88 -3.70 1.92
N MET A 322 3.78 -3.73 2.90
CA MET A 322 5.18 -4.08 2.70
C MET A 322 5.50 -5.54 3.08
N GLN A 323 4.47 -6.34 3.37
CA GLN A 323 4.59 -7.76 3.72
C GLN A 323 3.66 -8.65 2.88
N PRO A 324 3.61 -8.47 1.56
CA PRO A 324 2.69 -9.26 0.72
C PRO A 324 2.99 -10.75 0.77
N GLU A 325 4.23 -11.16 1.00
CA GLU A 325 4.63 -12.55 1.16
C GLU A 325 3.99 -13.20 2.38
N LEU A 326 3.84 -12.47 3.47
CA LEU A 326 3.19 -12.98 4.69
C LEU A 326 1.68 -13.07 4.52
N VAL A 327 1.07 -12.08 3.89
CA VAL A 327 -0.37 -12.10 3.59
C VAL A 327 -0.70 -13.26 2.65
N LEU A 328 0.13 -13.47 1.63
CA LEU A 328 -0.03 -14.59 0.69
C LEU A 328 0.08 -15.93 1.42
N GLU A 329 1.06 -16.09 2.29
CA GLU A 329 1.26 -17.32 3.08
C GLU A 329 0.03 -17.62 3.95
N ASP A 330 -0.50 -16.61 4.64
CA ASP A 330 -1.70 -16.75 5.47
C ASP A 330 -2.92 -17.17 4.64
N LEU A 331 -3.10 -16.60 3.45
CA LEU A 331 -4.19 -16.99 2.56
C LEU A 331 -4.03 -18.41 2.01
N ILE A 332 -2.82 -18.81 1.66
CA ILE A 332 -2.55 -20.19 1.21
C ILE A 332 -2.90 -21.18 2.32
N HIS A 333 -2.52 -20.89 3.56
CA HIS A 333 -2.89 -21.72 4.71
C HIS A 333 -4.40 -21.82 4.90
N ALA A 334 -5.11 -20.71 4.71
CA ALA A 334 -6.57 -20.68 4.84
C ALA A 334 -7.26 -21.46 3.72
N PHE A 335 -6.81 -21.30 2.47
CA PHE A 335 -7.41 -21.96 1.31
C PHE A 335 -7.00 -23.42 1.13
N HIS A 336 -5.81 -23.74 1.55
CA HIS A 336 -5.18 -25.06 1.36
C HIS A 336 -4.51 -25.54 2.66
N PRO A 337 -5.32 -25.97 3.66
CA PRO A 337 -4.77 -26.36 4.97
C PRO A 337 -3.72 -27.49 4.93
N ASP A 338 -3.70 -28.26 3.85
CA ASP A 338 -2.80 -29.40 3.69
C ASP A 338 -1.44 -29.06 3.04
N LEU A 339 -1.23 -27.79 2.66
CA LEU A 339 0.04 -27.33 2.06
C LEU A 339 1.07 -26.93 3.10
#